data_e4d9490b6ad0f6161d5132692037aa90
#
_entry.id   e4d9490b6ad0f6161d5132692037aa90
#
_cell.length_a   1.000
_cell.length_b   1.000
_cell.length_c   1.000
_cell.angle_alpha   90.00
_cell.angle_beta   90.00
_cell.angle_gamma   90.00
#
_symmetry.space_group_name_H-M   'P 1'
#
loop_
_entity.id
_entity.type
_entity.pdbx_description
1 polymer ?
#
loop_
_entity_poly.entity_id
_entity_poly.type
_entity_poly.pdbx_seq_one_letter_code
_entity_poly.pdbx_strand_id
1 'polypeptide(L)'
;LCDRRQRQMCIRDRNNGSKGQILCKVCSTAFSPEENRFSKSYSLKCPHCNHSLAHKKDRKHFVVHKCVNPKCPYYLHNLNKVDKKDLKEDYGKNKYKLHYIYREFQIDFFRMDLNTLPKNASSLKFSKHDQHVMSLCLTYKVNLGLSLRKTAQALKDIHGISISHQQVANYCKTASVCIKPFVDNYDYKTGNVFTADETYIKIRGIKTYIWFIMDAAKRSVIGYQVSDNRGVGPCILAMRMAFQHLKELPKNFKFIADGYSAYPLAAQQFFHEFGDKFKFEITQVIGLTNDNEVSKEFRPYKQMIERLNRTYKASYRKTNGFDNIDGANYDLALWVAYYNFLRPHKHNNYKVLNEVEMLSQADTMLGKWQLLIFLGQQTILNLQHGEAANCS
;
A
#
# COMPACT_ATOMS: atom_id res chain seq x y z
N LEU A 1 -27.76 -33.30 -13.96
CA LEU A 1 -26.57 -32.41 -13.99
C LEU A 1 -26.55 -31.75 -15.36
N CYS A 2 -27.08 -30.51 -15.47
CA CYS A 2 -27.05 -29.77 -16.73
C CYS A 2 -25.63 -29.27 -17.02
N ASP A 3 -25.19 -29.46 -18.28
CA ASP A 3 -23.93 -28.95 -18.79
C ASP A 3 -23.85 -27.42 -18.68
N ARG A 4 -22.65 -26.88 -18.54
CA ARG A 4 -22.38 -25.43 -18.31
C ARG A 4 -23.02 -24.52 -19.37
N ARG A 5 -23.15 -24.97 -20.62
CA ARG A 5 -23.79 -24.23 -21.72
C ARG A 5 -25.34 -24.24 -21.65
N GLN A 6 -25.94 -25.29 -21.15
CA GLN A 6 -27.39 -25.36 -20.91
C GLN A 6 -27.82 -24.57 -19.70
N ARG A 7 -26.94 -24.37 -18.71
CA ARG A 7 -27.21 -23.54 -17.52
C ARG A 7 -27.49 -22.07 -17.86
N GLN A 8 -26.84 -21.50 -18.86
CA GLN A 8 -27.09 -20.11 -19.26
C GLN A 8 -28.44 -19.86 -19.89
N MET A 9 -29.01 -20.84 -20.62
CA MET A 9 -30.33 -20.72 -21.24
C MET A 9 -31.50 -21.03 -20.29
N CYS A 10 -31.25 -21.74 -19.19
CA CYS A 10 -32.28 -22.22 -18.25
C CYS A 10 -32.36 -21.36 -16.97
N ILE A 11 -31.64 -20.27 -16.90
CA ILE A 11 -31.55 -19.44 -15.70
C ILE A 11 -32.49 -18.24 -15.79
N ARG A 12 -33.24 -17.99 -14.74
CA ARG A 12 -34.04 -16.77 -14.56
C ARG A 12 -33.58 -16.05 -13.32
N ASP A 13 -33.24 -14.76 -13.46
CA ASP A 13 -33.02 -13.92 -12.29
C ASP A 13 -34.33 -13.81 -11.49
N ARG A 14 -34.32 -14.32 -10.28
CA ARG A 14 -35.34 -13.97 -9.30
C ARG A 14 -34.92 -12.70 -8.63
N ASN A 15 -35.62 -11.65 -8.94
CA ASN A 15 -35.47 -10.35 -8.25
C ASN A 15 -36.08 -10.48 -6.84
N ASN A 16 -35.38 -11.17 -5.96
CA ASN A 16 -35.74 -11.29 -4.54
C ASN A 16 -34.77 -10.43 -3.72
N GLY A 17 -34.88 -9.11 -3.85
CA GLY A 17 -34.06 -8.18 -3.08
C GLY A 17 -32.56 -8.44 -3.21
N SER A 18 -31.78 -8.23 -2.20
CA SER A 18 -30.31 -8.25 -2.20
C SER A 18 -29.62 -9.61 -2.36
N LYS A 19 -30.28 -10.71 -2.72
CA LYS A 19 -29.70 -12.05 -2.62
C LYS A 19 -29.31 -12.76 -3.92
N GLY A 20 -29.58 -12.16 -5.10
CA GLY A 20 -29.14 -12.68 -6.39
C GLY A 20 -29.38 -14.20 -6.57
N GLN A 21 -30.57 -14.69 -6.22
CA GLN A 21 -30.92 -16.10 -6.40
C GLN A 21 -31.27 -16.38 -7.85
N ILE A 22 -30.67 -17.41 -8.40
CA ILE A 22 -30.91 -17.90 -9.76
C ILE A 22 -31.79 -19.13 -9.67
N LEU A 23 -32.85 -19.16 -10.44
CA LEU A 23 -33.76 -20.31 -10.53
C LEU A 23 -33.46 -21.09 -11.80
N CYS A 24 -33.22 -22.38 -11.69
CA CYS A 24 -33.17 -23.25 -12.84
C CYS A 24 -34.60 -23.46 -13.37
N LYS A 25 -34.86 -23.12 -14.64
CA LYS A 25 -36.17 -23.26 -15.26
C LYS A 25 -36.57 -24.74 -15.51
N VAL A 26 -35.60 -25.65 -15.54
CA VAL A 26 -35.81 -27.07 -15.81
C VAL A 26 -36.20 -27.83 -14.55
N CYS A 27 -35.47 -27.61 -13.44
CA CYS A 27 -35.68 -28.35 -12.19
C CYS A 27 -36.25 -27.49 -11.06
N SER A 28 -36.56 -26.23 -11.32
CA SER A 28 -37.08 -25.25 -10.35
C SER A 28 -36.24 -25.10 -9.08
N THR A 29 -35.00 -25.56 -9.09
CA THR A 29 -34.08 -25.44 -7.96
C THR A 29 -33.51 -24.03 -7.93
N ALA A 30 -33.63 -23.38 -6.78
CA ALA A 30 -33.00 -22.05 -6.53
C ALA A 30 -31.57 -22.26 -6.05
N PHE A 31 -30.63 -21.58 -6.67
CA PHE A 31 -29.21 -21.56 -6.23
C PHE A 31 -28.66 -20.15 -6.36
N SER A 32 -27.61 -19.87 -5.59
CA SER A 32 -26.87 -18.62 -5.71
C SER A 32 -25.59 -18.89 -6.49
N PRO A 33 -25.18 -18.02 -7.43
CA PRO A 33 -23.91 -18.20 -8.15
C PRO A 33 -22.75 -18.22 -7.17
N GLU A 34 -21.87 -19.19 -7.31
CA GLU A 34 -20.72 -19.39 -6.41
C GLU A 34 -19.73 -18.21 -6.47
N GLU A 35 -19.71 -17.51 -7.58
CA GLU A 35 -18.78 -16.40 -7.85
C GLU A 35 -18.97 -15.16 -6.96
N ASN A 36 -20.09 -15.04 -6.22
CA ASN A 36 -20.39 -13.91 -5.34
C ASN A 36 -20.51 -14.28 -3.86
N ARG A 37 -20.11 -15.49 -3.47
CA ARG A 37 -20.17 -15.91 -2.06
C ARG A 37 -18.87 -15.59 -1.37
N PHE A 38 -18.81 -14.42 -0.74
CA PHE A 38 -17.93 -14.26 0.41
C PHE A 38 -18.32 -15.31 1.45
N SER A 39 -17.33 -16.07 1.90
CA SER A 39 -17.51 -17.16 2.84
C SER A 39 -18.42 -16.75 4.01
N LYS A 40 -19.49 -17.51 4.26
CA LYS A 40 -20.36 -17.31 5.43
C LYS A 40 -19.66 -17.62 6.76
N SER A 41 -18.40 -18.06 6.73
CA SER A 41 -17.69 -18.56 7.88
C SER A 41 -17.13 -17.48 8.80
N TYR A 42 -17.08 -16.22 8.38
CA TYR A 42 -16.61 -15.12 9.22
C TYR A 42 -17.51 -13.90 9.13
N SER A 43 -17.54 -13.14 10.21
CA SER A 43 -18.28 -11.89 10.31
C SER A 43 -17.32 -10.76 10.63
N LEU A 44 -17.22 -9.79 9.72
CA LEU A 44 -16.46 -8.57 9.95
C LEU A 44 -17.09 -7.77 11.09
N LYS A 45 -16.28 -7.33 12.03
CA LYS A 45 -16.73 -6.53 13.17
C LYS A 45 -16.45 -5.04 12.97
N CYS A 46 -17.37 -4.21 13.42
CA CYS A 46 -17.20 -2.77 13.40
C CYS A 46 -16.05 -2.36 14.33
N PRO A 47 -15.05 -1.59 13.85
CA PRO A 47 -13.89 -1.20 14.67
C PRO A 47 -14.24 -0.21 15.79
N HIS A 48 -15.44 0.40 15.74
CA HIS A 48 -15.86 1.40 16.72
C HIS A 48 -16.73 0.83 17.85
N CYS A 49 -17.44 -0.29 17.61
CA CYS A 49 -18.38 -0.84 18.58
C CYS A 49 -18.33 -2.37 18.68
N ASN A 50 -17.45 -3.02 17.94
CA ASN A 50 -17.24 -4.47 17.90
C ASN A 50 -18.47 -5.32 17.53
N HIS A 51 -19.58 -4.71 17.06
CA HIS A 51 -20.73 -5.45 16.53
C HIS A 51 -20.46 -5.88 15.08
N SER A 52 -21.05 -7.01 14.69
CA SER A 52 -20.95 -7.51 13.33
C SER A 52 -21.45 -6.48 12.32
N LEU A 53 -20.70 -6.31 11.22
CA LEU A 53 -21.11 -5.48 10.10
C LEU A 53 -22.15 -6.22 9.27
N ALA A 54 -23.29 -5.56 9.02
CA ALA A 54 -24.34 -6.12 8.16
C ALA A 54 -23.95 -5.95 6.68
N HIS A 55 -24.00 -7.03 5.91
CA HIS A 55 -23.92 -6.99 4.47
C HIS A 55 -25.07 -6.16 3.88
N LYS A 56 -24.76 -5.23 2.98
CA LYS A 56 -25.76 -4.32 2.40
C LYS A 56 -25.90 -4.44 0.89
N LYS A 57 -24.78 -4.57 0.17
CA LYS A 57 -24.85 -4.55 -1.30
C LYS A 57 -23.58 -5.13 -1.91
N ASP A 58 -23.75 -5.98 -2.93
CA ASP A 58 -22.67 -6.40 -3.80
C ASP A 58 -22.50 -5.41 -4.95
N ARG A 59 -21.25 -5.08 -5.23
CA ARG A 59 -20.80 -4.29 -6.36
C ARG A 59 -19.86 -5.14 -7.22
N LYS A 60 -19.59 -4.71 -8.44
CA LYS A 60 -18.75 -5.46 -9.39
C LYS A 60 -17.36 -5.82 -8.81
N HIS A 61 -16.78 -4.95 -8.00
CA HIS A 61 -15.40 -5.11 -7.50
C HIS A 61 -15.28 -5.13 -5.98
N PHE A 62 -16.39 -4.96 -5.26
CA PHE A 62 -16.37 -4.93 -3.79
C PHE A 62 -17.76 -5.17 -3.20
N VAL A 63 -17.78 -5.60 -1.95
CA VAL A 63 -18.99 -5.75 -1.14
C VAL A 63 -19.10 -4.60 -0.13
N VAL A 64 -20.30 -4.12 0.08
CA VAL A 64 -20.57 -3.03 1.04
C VAL A 64 -21.15 -3.61 2.32
N HIS A 65 -20.44 -3.39 3.43
CA HIS A 65 -20.89 -3.70 4.78
C HIS A 65 -21.17 -2.42 5.54
N LYS A 66 -22.17 -2.44 6.43
CA LYS A 66 -22.61 -1.29 7.22
C LYS A 66 -22.76 -1.68 8.69
N CYS A 67 -22.28 -0.84 9.59
CA CYS A 67 -22.60 -0.98 11.01
C CYS A 67 -24.05 -0.49 11.23
N VAL A 68 -24.89 -1.37 11.73
CA VAL A 68 -26.31 -1.06 12.00
C VAL A 68 -26.61 -0.83 13.48
N ASN A 69 -25.59 -0.92 14.35
CA ASN A 69 -25.76 -0.70 15.80
C ASN A 69 -26.10 0.77 16.10
N PRO A 70 -27.27 1.08 16.66
CA PRO A 70 -27.67 2.45 16.99
C PRO A 70 -26.86 3.05 18.14
N LYS A 71 -26.21 2.22 18.96
CA LYS A 71 -25.35 2.65 20.07
C LYS A 71 -23.86 2.74 19.65
N CYS A 72 -23.55 2.63 18.34
CA CYS A 72 -22.17 2.74 17.87
C CYS A 72 -21.64 4.17 18.12
N PRO A 73 -20.47 4.31 18.78
CA PRO A 73 -19.88 5.64 19.04
C PRO A 73 -19.68 6.46 17.76
N TYR A 74 -19.28 5.83 16.66
CA TYR A 74 -19.16 6.48 15.35
C TYR A 74 -20.50 7.04 14.85
N TYR A 75 -21.58 6.26 14.97
CA TYR A 75 -22.91 6.68 14.58
C TYR A 75 -23.40 7.87 15.43
N LEU A 76 -23.27 7.77 16.75
CA LEU A 76 -23.70 8.82 17.68
C LEU A 76 -22.91 10.11 17.47
N HIS A 77 -21.61 10.02 17.26
CA HIS A 77 -20.77 11.18 16.99
C HIS A 77 -21.20 11.91 15.70
N ASN A 78 -21.49 11.16 14.61
CA ASN A 78 -21.95 11.75 13.37
C ASN A 78 -23.38 12.28 13.46
N LEU A 79 -24.24 11.62 14.22
CA LEU A 79 -25.62 12.07 14.46
C LEU A 79 -25.66 13.42 15.18
N ASN A 80 -24.76 13.61 16.15
CA ASN A 80 -24.66 14.87 16.90
C ASN A 80 -24.14 16.06 16.07
N LYS A 81 -23.53 15.78 14.91
CA LYS A 81 -23.06 16.82 13.98
C LYS A 81 -24.13 17.31 13.01
N VAL A 82 -25.26 16.63 12.93
CA VAL A 82 -26.34 16.97 12.00
C VAL A 82 -27.42 17.75 12.75
N ASP A 83 -27.87 18.85 12.16
CA ASP A 83 -28.94 19.66 12.74
C ASP A 83 -30.24 18.85 12.92
N LYS A 84 -30.88 19.00 14.09
CA LYS A 84 -32.10 18.27 14.42
C LYS A 84 -33.24 18.58 13.44
N LYS A 85 -33.23 19.77 12.81
CA LYS A 85 -34.21 20.17 11.79
C LYS A 85 -34.05 19.29 10.53
N ASP A 86 -32.82 19.06 10.08
CA ASP A 86 -32.54 18.25 8.88
C ASP A 86 -32.85 16.76 9.08
N LEU A 87 -32.88 16.29 10.33
CA LEU A 87 -33.20 14.89 10.65
C LEU A 87 -34.69 14.60 10.68
N LYS A 88 -35.53 15.64 10.75
CA LYS A 88 -37.02 15.54 10.78
C LYS A 88 -37.62 15.45 9.38
N GLU A 89 -36.88 15.80 8.33
CA GLU A 89 -37.33 15.62 6.95
C GLU A 89 -37.46 14.13 6.62
N ASP A 90 -38.42 13.73 5.79
CA ASP A 90 -38.75 12.34 5.44
C ASP A 90 -37.57 11.52 4.95
N TYR A 91 -36.53 12.14 4.39
CA TYR A 91 -35.31 11.51 3.93
C TYR A 91 -34.05 11.90 4.75
N GLY A 92 -34.19 12.66 5.83
CA GLY A 92 -33.11 13.33 6.54
C GLY A 92 -31.97 12.38 6.97
N LYS A 93 -32.30 11.22 7.58
CA LYS A 93 -31.29 10.24 7.99
C LYS A 93 -30.58 9.52 6.83
N ASN A 94 -31.21 9.40 5.67
CA ASN A 94 -30.66 8.75 4.49
C ASN A 94 -29.77 9.69 3.67
N LYS A 95 -29.95 11.00 3.82
CA LYS A 95 -29.16 12.05 3.18
C LYS A 95 -27.71 12.08 3.70
N TYR A 96 -27.50 11.69 4.96
CA TYR A 96 -26.21 11.75 5.64
C TYR A 96 -25.56 10.38 5.81
N LYS A 97 -24.23 10.32 5.68
CA LYS A 97 -23.43 9.10 5.91
C LYS A 97 -23.16 8.92 7.41
N LEU A 98 -24.19 8.67 8.19
CA LEU A 98 -24.10 8.58 9.65
C LEU A 98 -23.40 7.30 10.14
N HIS A 99 -23.64 6.19 9.48
CA HIS A 99 -23.13 4.89 9.88
C HIS A 99 -21.74 4.60 9.33
N TYR A 100 -20.96 3.81 10.04
CA TYR A 100 -19.72 3.28 9.53
C TYR A 100 -20.00 2.33 8.35
N ILE A 101 -19.33 2.57 7.23
CA ILE A 101 -19.44 1.77 6.00
C ILE A 101 -18.06 1.23 5.66
N TYR A 102 -17.99 -0.08 5.50
CA TYR A 102 -16.80 -0.77 5.04
C TYR A 102 -17.03 -1.31 3.61
N ARG A 103 -16.01 -1.18 2.77
CA ARG A 103 -15.99 -1.77 1.44
C ARG A 103 -14.97 -2.88 1.43
N GLU A 104 -15.45 -4.11 1.31
CA GLU A 104 -14.63 -5.31 1.21
C GLU A 104 -14.27 -5.54 -0.26
N PHE A 105 -12.99 -5.45 -0.57
CA PHE A 105 -12.48 -5.72 -1.92
C PHE A 105 -11.93 -7.14 -1.96
N GLN A 106 -12.11 -7.81 -3.10
CA GLN A 106 -11.38 -9.03 -3.38
C GLN A 106 -9.92 -8.68 -3.65
N ILE A 107 -9.01 -9.22 -2.85
CA ILE A 107 -7.58 -8.94 -2.90
C ILE A 107 -6.83 -10.25 -3.08
N ASP A 108 -5.91 -10.23 -4.02
CA ASP A 108 -4.98 -11.34 -4.24
C ASP A 108 -3.79 -11.18 -3.28
N PHE A 109 -3.89 -11.87 -2.14
CA PHE A 109 -2.86 -11.82 -1.11
C PHE A 109 -1.57 -12.47 -1.61
N PHE A 110 -0.43 -11.82 -1.31
CA PHE A 110 0.92 -12.31 -1.61
C PHE A 110 1.22 -12.63 -3.08
N ARG A 111 0.27 -12.42 -3.97
CA ARG A 111 0.52 -12.57 -5.39
C ARG A 111 1.06 -11.27 -5.97
N MET A 112 2.21 -11.37 -6.61
CA MET A 112 2.78 -10.27 -7.36
C MET A 112 2.17 -10.22 -8.75
N ASP A 113 1.77 -9.04 -9.22
CA ASP A 113 1.38 -8.87 -10.62
C ASP A 113 2.64 -8.72 -11.48
N LEU A 114 3.11 -9.87 -11.99
CA LEU A 114 4.30 -9.95 -12.82
C LEU A 114 4.09 -9.34 -14.22
N ASN A 115 2.83 -9.13 -14.63
CA ASN A 115 2.54 -8.43 -15.89
C ASN A 115 3.01 -6.96 -15.86
N THR A 116 3.26 -6.41 -14.68
CA THR A 116 3.84 -5.08 -14.51
C THR A 116 5.35 -5.03 -14.67
N LEU A 117 6.04 -6.18 -14.74
CA LEU A 117 7.48 -6.22 -14.93
C LEU A 117 7.87 -5.71 -16.33
N PRO A 118 8.89 -4.86 -16.41
CA PRO A 118 9.34 -4.34 -17.70
C PRO A 118 9.94 -5.44 -18.58
N LYS A 119 9.40 -5.61 -19.79
CA LYS A 119 9.81 -6.67 -20.73
C LYS A 119 11.28 -6.60 -21.15
N ASN A 120 11.91 -5.41 -21.14
CA ASN A 120 13.26 -5.16 -21.62
C ASN A 120 14.15 -4.51 -20.54
N ALA A 121 13.96 -4.85 -19.26
CA ALA A 121 14.73 -4.26 -18.17
C ALA A 121 16.20 -4.68 -18.14
N SER A 122 16.55 -5.80 -18.80
CA SER A 122 17.92 -6.32 -18.85
C SER A 122 18.88 -5.44 -19.66
N SER A 123 18.38 -4.56 -20.55
CA SER A 123 19.23 -3.65 -21.31
C SER A 123 18.67 -2.24 -21.33
N LEU A 124 19.35 -1.31 -20.66
CA LEU A 124 19.04 0.11 -20.75
C LEU A 124 19.67 0.69 -22.03
N LYS A 125 18.86 1.40 -22.82
CA LYS A 125 19.34 2.10 -24.01
C LYS A 125 19.50 3.58 -23.71
N PHE A 126 20.68 4.10 -23.94
CA PHE A 126 21.02 5.51 -23.79
C PHE A 126 21.26 6.11 -25.18
N SER A 127 20.59 7.22 -25.51
CA SER A 127 20.73 7.88 -26.83
C SER A 127 21.75 9.00 -26.81
N LYS A 128 21.71 9.87 -25.81
CA LYS A 128 22.55 11.08 -25.73
C LYS A 128 23.47 11.09 -24.50
N HIS A 129 23.03 10.54 -23.42
CA HIS A 129 23.74 10.51 -22.15
C HIS A 129 23.79 9.09 -21.64
N ASP A 130 24.84 8.74 -20.93
CA ASP A 130 25.11 7.40 -20.39
C ASP A 130 24.49 7.15 -19.01
N GLN A 131 24.80 6.00 -18.45
CA GLN A 131 24.35 5.59 -17.12
C GLN A 131 24.94 6.48 -16.01
N HIS A 132 26.11 7.07 -16.22
CA HIS A 132 26.71 8.00 -15.26
C HIS A 132 25.84 9.26 -15.09
N VAL A 133 25.39 9.85 -16.19
CA VAL A 133 24.48 11.02 -16.14
C VAL A 133 23.15 10.67 -15.49
N MET A 134 22.62 9.46 -15.75
CA MET A 134 21.43 8.97 -15.06
C MET A 134 21.64 8.91 -13.53
N SER A 135 22.80 8.40 -13.10
CA SER A 135 23.14 8.31 -11.66
C SER A 135 23.33 9.68 -11.01
N LEU A 136 23.88 10.64 -11.73
CA LEU A 136 23.91 12.05 -11.30
C LEU A 136 22.49 12.60 -11.12
N CYS A 137 21.58 12.36 -12.07
CA CYS A 137 20.18 12.77 -11.95
C CYS A 137 19.54 12.18 -10.68
N LEU A 138 19.75 10.89 -10.40
CA LEU A 138 19.23 10.24 -9.20
C LEU A 138 19.82 10.82 -7.91
N THR A 139 21.13 11.06 -7.88
CA THR A 139 21.80 11.65 -6.73
C THR A 139 21.26 13.04 -6.43
N TYR A 140 21.18 13.92 -7.41
CA TYR A 140 20.65 15.27 -7.22
C TYR A 140 19.16 15.30 -6.87
N LYS A 141 18.35 14.51 -7.62
CA LYS A 141 16.89 14.48 -7.43
C LYS A 141 16.48 13.78 -6.13
N VAL A 142 17.04 12.60 -5.85
CA VAL A 142 16.58 11.74 -4.74
C VAL A 142 17.36 12.02 -3.46
N ASN A 143 18.70 11.95 -3.50
CA ASN A 143 19.50 12.12 -2.29
C ASN A 143 19.47 13.56 -1.77
N LEU A 144 19.67 14.54 -2.66
CA LEU A 144 19.67 15.97 -2.31
C LEU A 144 18.28 16.59 -2.38
N GLY A 145 17.30 15.86 -2.91
CA GLY A 145 15.90 16.28 -2.98
C GLY A 145 15.67 17.49 -3.86
N LEU A 146 16.44 17.71 -4.93
CA LEU A 146 16.22 18.81 -5.86
C LEU A 146 14.99 18.55 -6.72
N SER A 147 14.32 19.63 -7.16
CA SER A 147 13.28 19.52 -8.18
C SER A 147 13.90 19.14 -9.53
N LEU A 148 13.11 18.58 -10.45
CA LEU A 148 13.59 18.19 -11.80
C LEU A 148 14.31 19.33 -12.53
N ARG A 149 13.77 20.55 -12.45
CA ARG A 149 14.37 21.75 -13.09
C ARG A 149 15.69 22.16 -12.40
N LYS A 150 15.74 22.13 -11.06
CA LYS A 150 16.97 22.40 -10.32
C LYS A 150 18.02 21.33 -10.52
N THR A 151 17.62 20.07 -10.70
CA THR A 151 18.53 18.98 -11.06
C THR A 151 19.16 19.23 -12.43
N ALA A 152 18.36 19.56 -13.45
CA ALA A 152 18.88 19.88 -14.77
C ALA A 152 19.81 21.11 -14.74
N GLN A 153 19.47 22.14 -13.96
CA GLN A 153 20.31 23.31 -13.79
C GLN A 153 21.64 22.96 -13.10
N ALA A 154 21.59 22.19 -12.00
CA ALA A 154 22.81 21.77 -11.30
C ALA A 154 23.75 20.94 -12.19
N LEU A 155 23.20 20.05 -13.01
CA LEU A 155 24.00 19.28 -13.99
C LEU A 155 24.69 20.17 -15.02
N LYS A 156 24.01 21.23 -15.47
CA LYS A 156 24.59 22.22 -16.37
C LYS A 156 25.68 23.04 -15.69
N ASP A 157 25.39 23.59 -14.52
CA ASP A 157 26.27 24.57 -13.84
C ASP A 157 27.52 23.90 -13.25
N ILE A 158 27.38 22.66 -12.71
CA ILE A 158 28.47 21.97 -12.01
C ILE A 158 29.24 21.03 -12.94
N HIS A 159 28.55 20.35 -13.86
CA HIS A 159 29.14 19.31 -14.70
C HIS A 159 29.22 19.68 -16.20
N GLY A 160 28.69 20.83 -16.61
CA GLY A 160 28.60 21.21 -18.01
C GLY A 160 27.65 20.34 -18.87
N ILE A 161 26.80 19.54 -18.19
CA ILE A 161 25.90 18.59 -18.86
C ILE A 161 24.57 19.28 -19.18
N SER A 162 24.28 19.50 -20.46
CA SER A 162 23.00 20.06 -20.89
C SER A 162 21.94 18.98 -21.05
N ILE A 163 21.00 18.92 -20.10
CA ILE A 163 19.89 17.97 -20.06
C ILE A 163 18.56 18.68 -19.75
N SER A 164 17.47 18.23 -20.37
CA SER A 164 16.13 18.76 -20.06
C SER A 164 15.58 18.18 -18.75
N HIS A 165 14.75 18.95 -18.05
CA HIS A 165 14.06 18.44 -16.85
C HIS A 165 13.15 17.24 -17.16
N GLN A 166 12.62 17.15 -18.40
CA GLN A 166 11.84 15.99 -18.85
C GLN A 166 12.72 14.74 -18.98
N GLN A 167 13.95 14.89 -19.46
CA GLN A 167 14.88 13.76 -19.54
C GLN A 167 15.32 13.30 -18.14
N VAL A 168 15.48 14.23 -17.18
CA VAL A 168 15.70 13.88 -15.76
C VAL A 168 14.52 13.06 -15.24
N ALA A 169 13.28 13.46 -15.52
CA ALA A 169 12.09 12.71 -15.14
C ALA A 169 12.06 11.31 -15.78
N ASN A 170 12.41 11.19 -17.06
CA ASN A 170 12.48 9.91 -17.76
C ASN A 170 13.53 8.98 -17.14
N TYR A 171 14.70 9.50 -16.75
CA TYR A 171 15.73 8.71 -16.07
C TYR A 171 15.25 8.25 -14.67
N CYS A 172 14.59 9.12 -13.91
CA CYS A 172 13.99 8.72 -12.62
C CYS A 172 12.93 7.64 -12.82
N LYS A 173 12.06 7.77 -13.82
CA LYS A 173 11.06 6.75 -14.14
C LYS A 173 11.73 5.43 -14.51
N THR A 174 12.69 5.42 -15.39
CA THR A 174 13.41 4.21 -15.82
C THR A 174 14.11 3.54 -14.65
N ALA A 175 14.83 4.30 -13.82
CA ALA A 175 15.49 3.78 -12.62
C ALA A 175 14.47 3.19 -11.64
N SER A 176 13.34 3.87 -11.42
CA SER A 176 12.29 3.36 -10.53
C SER A 176 11.74 2.02 -11.00
N VAL A 177 11.41 1.90 -12.29
CA VAL A 177 10.90 0.66 -12.88
C VAL A 177 11.89 -0.49 -12.74
N CYS A 178 13.19 -0.21 -12.90
CA CYS A 178 14.24 -1.24 -12.72
C CYS A 178 14.44 -1.61 -11.24
N ILE A 179 14.48 -0.64 -10.33
CA ILE A 179 14.86 -0.83 -8.93
C ILE A 179 13.69 -1.39 -8.09
N LYS A 180 12.45 -0.98 -8.39
CA LYS A 180 11.28 -1.34 -7.59
C LYS A 180 11.14 -2.86 -7.35
N PRO A 181 11.29 -3.76 -8.34
CA PRO A 181 11.21 -5.19 -8.11
C PRO A 181 12.23 -5.71 -7.09
N PHE A 182 13.44 -5.17 -7.06
CA PHE A 182 14.42 -5.50 -6.03
C PHE A 182 13.97 -5.06 -4.65
N VAL A 183 13.51 -3.81 -4.51
CA VAL A 183 13.05 -3.25 -3.23
C VAL A 183 11.86 -4.02 -2.70
N ASP A 184 10.89 -4.31 -3.57
CA ASP A 184 9.65 -5.00 -3.19
C ASP A 184 9.87 -6.47 -2.83
N ASN A 185 10.86 -7.14 -3.42
CA ASN A 185 11.15 -8.56 -3.18
C ASN A 185 12.37 -8.79 -2.27
N TYR A 186 12.95 -7.72 -1.71
CA TYR A 186 14.08 -7.86 -0.79
C TYR A 186 13.63 -8.50 0.53
N ASP A 187 14.37 -9.53 0.96
CA ASP A 187 14.12 -10.17 2.26
C ASP A 187 14.73 -9.32 3.38
N TYR A 188 13.91 -8.48 3.96
CA TYR A 188 14.32 -7.50 4.98
C TYR A 188 14.75 -8.13 6.30
N LYS A 189 14.54 -9.46 6.53
CA LYS A 189 14.81 -10.12 7.81
C LYS A 189 14.22 -9.31 8.96
N THR A 190 12.91 -9.14 8.93
CA THR A 190 12.16 -8.26 9.83
C THR A 190 12.13 -8.77 11.26
N GLY A 191 11.98 -7.85 12.20
CA GLY A 191 11.71 -8.15 13.61
C GLY A 191 10.24 -8.53 13.87
N ASN A 192 9.84 -8.47 15.13
CA ASN A 192 8.50 -8.83 15.58
C ASN A 192 7.58 -7.62 15.83
N VAL A 193 8.04 -6.40 15.58
CA VAL A 193 7.23 -5.18 15.79
C VAL A 193 7.19 -4.36 14.52
N PHE A 194 5.99 -4.20 13.98
CA PHE A 194 5.74 -3.33 12.83
C PHE A 194 4.97 -2.09 13.27
N THR A 195 5.28 -0.96 12.67
CA THR A 195 4.53 0.29 12.90
C THR A 195 4.06 0.86 11.57
N ALA A 196 2.83 1.36 11.55
CA ALA A 196 2.19 1.87 10.37
C ALA A 196 1.57 3.24 10.59
N ASP A 197 1.58 4.04 9.54
CA ASP A 197 0.92 5.34 9.50
C ASP A 197 0.69 5.74 8.05
N GLU A 198 -0.29 6.61 7.81
CA GLU A 198 -0.49 7.18 6.51
C GLU A 198 -0.19 8.67 6.48
N THR A 199 0.34 9.09 5.35
CA THR A 199 0.56 10.50 5.05
C THR A 199 -0.14 10.87 3.74
N TYR A 200 -0.19 12.15 3.40
CA TYR A 200 -0.83 12.58 2.16
C TYR A 200 0.11 13.38 1.26
N ILE A 201 -0.11 13.25 -0.02
CA ILE A 201 0.48 14.02 -1.11
C ILE A 201 -0.64 14.66 -1.93
N LYS A 202 -0.29 15.43 -2.95
CA LYS A 202 -1.24 15.97 -3.92
C LYS A 202 -0.93 15.43 -5.32
N ILE A 203 -1.96 14.93 -5.99
CA ILE A 203 -1.93 14.57 -7.41
C ILE A 203 -2.96 15.44 -8.10
N ARG A 204 -2.53 16.30 -9.02
CA ARG A 204 -3.37 17.34 -9.66
C ARG A 204 -4.16 18.16 -8.65
N GLY A 205 -3.52 18.53 -7.53
CA GLY A 205 -4.17 19.25 -6.45
C GLY A 205 -5.06 18.42 -5.52
N ILE A 206 -5.43 17.20 -5.90
CA ILE A 206 -6.28 16.29 -5.13
C ILE A 206 -5.46 15.58 -4.08
N LYS A 207 -6.01 15.50 -2.87
CA LYS A 207 -5.39 14.78 -1.74
C LYS A 207 -5.37 13.29 -2.01
N THR A 208 -4.17 12.71 -2.02
CA THR A 208 -3.88 11.30 -2.23
C THR A 208 -3.08 10.79 -1.05
N TYR A 209 -3.24 9.54 -0.67
CA TYR A 209 -2.64 8.96 0.53
C TYR A 209 -1.46 8.06 0.20
N ILE A 210 -0.48 8.04 1.09
CA ILE A 210 0.59 7.04 1.10
C ILE A 210 0.51 6.31 2.44
N TRP A 211 0.40 5.01 2.36
CA TRP A 211 0.49 4.10 3.49
C TRP A 211 1.95 3.67 3.65
N PHE A 212 2.49 3.76 4.84
CA PHE A 212 3.80 3.25 5.17
C PHE A 212 3.71 2.20 6.27
N ILE A 213 4.47 1.12 6.10
CA ILE A 213 4.72 0.13 7.14
C ILE A 213 6.23 0.00 7.31
N MET A 214 6.66 0.09 8.54
CA MET A 214 8.06 0.07 8.94
C MET A 214 8.30 -1.10 9.91
N ASP A 215 9.37 -1.85 9.71
CA ASP A 215 9.94 -2.70 10.74
C ASP A 215 10.60 -1.82 11.82
N ALA A 216 10.16 -1.94 13.07
CA ALA A 216 10.64 -1.09 14.14
C ALA A 216 12.08 -1.40 14.57
N ALA A 217 12.55 -2.64 14.39
CA ALA A 217 13.89 -3.06 14.77
C ALA A 217 14.96 -2.37 13.90
N LYS A 218 14.83 -2.49 12.58
CA LYS A 218 15.76 -1.89 11.62
C LYS A 218 15.35 -0.49 11.16
N ARG A 219 14.10 -0.09 11.40
CA ARG A 219 13.48 1.11 10.86
C ARG A 219 13.41 1.16 9.34
N SER A 220 13.42 0.00 8.70
CA SER A 220 13.27 -0.13 7.25
C SER A 220 11.81 0.00 6.85
N VAL A 221 11.55 0.66 5.73
CA VAL A 221 10.23 0.65 5.08
C VAL A 221 10.05 -0.70 4.40
N ILE A 222 9.11 -1.49 4.89
CA ILE A 222 8.83 -2.86 4.41
C ILE A 222 7.52 -2.97 3.65
N GLY A 223 6.66 -1.96 3.74
CA GLY A 223 5.43 -1.86 2.97
C GLY A 223 5.10 -0.40 2.67
N TYR A 224 4.65 -0.13 1.44
CA TYR A 224 4.22 1.19 1.02
C TYR A 224 3.20 1.12 -0.12
N GLN A 225 2.21 2.01 -0.10
CA GLN A 225 1.16 2.04 -1.11
C GLN A 225 0.65 3.46 -1.34
N VAL A 226 0.61 3.90 -2.60
CA VAL A 226 -0.08 5.14 -2.99
C VAL A 226 -1.54 4.81 -3.31
N SER A 227 -2.47 5.62 -2.82
CA SER A 227 -3.90 5.44 -3.08
C SER A 227 -4.66 6.75 -3.10
N ASP A 228 -5.64 6.85 -3.97
CA ASP A 228 -6.59 7.95 -4.06
C ASP A 228 -7.59 7.98 -2.88
N ASN A 229 -7.67 6.88 -2.12
CA ASN A 229 -8.56 6.77 -0.98
C ASN A 229 -7.85 6.26 0.27
N ARG A 230 -8.43 6.57 1.43
CA ARG A 230 -7.98 6.11 2.74
C ARG A 230 -8.81 4.91 3.19
N GLY A 231 -8.90 3.88 2.34
CA GLY A 231 -9.71 2.68 2.59
C GLY A 231 -8.91 1.51 3.13
N VAL A 232 -9.61 0.39 3.39
CA VAL A 232 -8.98 -0.85 3.88
C VAL A 232 -8.17 -1.53 2.78
N GLY A 233 -8.62 -1.45 1.52
CA GLY A 233 -7.92 -2.06 0.39
C GLY A 233 -6.44 -1.63 0.30
N PRO A 234 -6.13 -0.32 0.21
CA PRO A 234 -4.75 0.15 0.20
C PRO A 234 -3.96 -0.23 1.46
N CYS A 235 -4.60 -0.27 2.62
CA CYS A 235 -3.98 -0.73 3.86
C CYS A 235 -3.53 -2.20 3.74
N ILE A 236 -4.40 -3.08 3.23
CA ILE A 236 -4.08 -4.49 2.99
C ILE A 236 -2.93 -4.63 1.97
N LEU A 237 -2.93 -3.84 0.90
CA LEU A 237 -1.85 -3.88 -0.09
C LEU A 237 -0.50 -3.52 0.52
N ALA A 238 -0.44 -2.50 1.38
CA ALA A 238 0.78 -2.15 2.11
C ALA A 238 1.19 -3.26 3.10
N MET A 239 0.23 -3.84 3.84
CA MET A 239 0.48 -4.96 4.76
C MET A 239 0.96 -6.20 4.01
N ARG A 240 0.38 -6.49 2.85
CA ARG A 240 0.80 -7.60 1.99
C ARG A 240 2.29 -7.51 1.64
N MET A 241 2.77 -6.32 1.25
CA MET A 241 4.19 -6.12 1.00
C MET A 241 5.04 -6.40 2.25
N ALA A 242 4.58 -5.94 3.42
CA ALA A 242 5.31 -6.14 4.67
C ALA A 242 5.37 -7.62 5.11
N PHE A 243 4.36 -8.41 4.77
CA PHE A 243 4.24 -9.81 5.18
C PHE A 243 4.70 -10.82 4.12
N GLN A 244 5.00 -10.39 2.90
CA GLN A 244 5.20 -11.29 1.75
C GLN A 244 6.31 -12.35 1.93
N HIS A 245 7.32 -12.09 2.76
CA HIS A 245 8.41 -13.02 3.05
C HIS A 245 8.20 -13.83 4.34
N LEU A 246 7.08 -13.61 5.03
CA LEU A 246 6.74 -14.33 6.25
C LEU A 246 5.86 -15.54 5.91
N LYS A 247 6.26 -16.73 6.35
CA LYS A 247 5.42 -17.93 6.30
C LYS A 247 4.32 -17.91 7.37
N GLU A 248 4.66 -17.29 8.50
CA GLU A 248 3.80 -17.05 9.66
C GLU A 248 4.32 -15.84 10.42
N LEU A 249 3.49 -15.25 11.27
CA LEU A 249 3.90 -14.14 12.11
C LEU A 249 4.90 -14.59 13.18
N PRO A 250 5.93 -13.77 13.48
CA PRO A 250 6.87 -14.06 14.55
C PRO A 250 6.18 -14.18 15.91
N LYS A 251 6.78 -14.93 16.85
CA LYS A 251 6.31 -14.95 18.24
C LYS A 251 6.32 -13.54 18.82
N ASN A 252 5.27 -13.23 19.60
CA ASN A 252 5.06 -11.91 20.20
C ASN A 252 4.99 -10.76 19.16
N PHE A 253 4.43 -11.06 18.00
CA PHE A 253 4.23 -10.05 16.95
C PHE A 253 3.31 -8.93 17.43
N LYS A 254 3.71 -7.69 17.18
CA LYS A 254 2.92 -6.49 17.48
C LYS A 254 2.82 -5.60 16.24
N PHE A 255 1.60 -5.17 15.93
CA PHE A 255 1.35 -4.20 14.86
C PHE A 255 0.82 -2.92 15.48
N ILE A 256 1.58 -1.84 15.39
CA ILE A 256 1.30 -0.56 16.04
C ILE A 256 0.84 0.46 15.00
N ALA A 257 -0.33 1.04 15.21
CA ALA A 257 -0.88 2.06 14.32
C ALA A 257 -1.66 3.13 15.11
N ASP A 258 -2.17 4.14 14.40
CA ASP A 258 -3.13 5.06 14.99
C ASP A 258 -4.52 4.40 15.16
N GLY A 259 -5.49 5.16 15.70
CA GLY A 259 -6.87 4.69 15.88
C GLY A 259 -7.69 4.57 14.59
N TYR A 260 -7.06 4.58 13.42
CA TYR A 260 -7.80 4.52 12.17
C TYR A 260 -8.37 3.12 11.89
N SER A 261 -9.64 3.08 11.55
CA SER A 261 -10.44 1.85 11.45
C SER A 261 -10.04 0.88 10.32
N ALA A 262 -9.21 1.32 9.37
CA ALA A 262 -8.75 0.45 8.29
C ALA A 262 -7.83 -0.67 8.81
N TYR A 263 -6.99 -0.39 9.80
CA TYR A 263 -6.03 -1.36 10.32
C TYR A 263 -6.68 -2.59 10.97
N PRO A 264 -7.64 -2.45 11.93
CA PRO A 264 -8.31 -3.61 12.49
C PRO A 264 -9.07 -4.45 11.47
N LEU A 265 -9.68 -3.82 10.47
CA LEU A 265 -10.40 -4.54 9.42
C LEU A 265 -9.44 -5.27 8.47
N ALA A 266 -8.27 -4.69 8.18
CA ALA A 266 -7.23 -5.37 7.44
C ALA A 266 -6.73 -6.61 8.20
N ALA A 267 -6.46 -6.49 9.50
CA ALA A 267 -6.05 -7.62 10.34
C ALA A 267 -7.08 -8.76 10.35
N GLN A 268 -8.40 -8.43 10.44
CA GLN A 268 -9.47 -9.43 10.33
C GLN A 268 -9.43 -10.16 8.99
N GLN A 269 -9.15 -9.47 7.88
CA GLN A 269 -9.08 -10.10 6.56
C GLN A 269 -7.85 -10.99 6.40
N PHE A 270 -6.70 -10.60 6.93
CA PHE A 270 -5.52 -11.47 6.97
C PHE A 270 -5.79 -12.75 7.78
N PHE A 271 -6.41 -12.63 8.94
CA PHE A 271 -6.81 -13.80 9.74
C PHE A 271 -7.80 -14.70 8.98
N HIS A 272 -8.77 -14.13 8.29
CA HIS A 272 -9.72 -14.90 7.49
C HIS A 272 -9.03 -15.69 6.36
N GLU A 273 -8.10 -15.07 5.67
CA GLU A 273 -7.42 -15.66 4.50
C GLU A 273 -6.40 -16.74 4.92
N PHE A 274 -5.64 -16.50 5.98
CA PHE A 274 -4.49 -17.32 6.37
C PHE A 274 -4.64 -18.03 7.72
N GLY A 275 -5.75 -17.83 8.42
CA GLY A 275 -6.01 -18.43 9.72
C GLY A 275 -5.05 -17.94 10.81
N ASP A 276 -4.75 -18.82 11.77
CA ASP A 276 -3.94 -18.48 12.95
C ASP A 276 -2.49 -18.06 12.62
N LYS A 277 -1.96 -18.40 11.45
CA LYS A 277 -0.62 -18.01 11.01
C LYS A 277 -0.47 -16.49 10.89
N PHE A 278 -1.56 -15.78 10.56
CA PHE A 278 -1.61 -14.32 10.44
C PHE A 278 -2.69 -13.72 11.34
N LYS A 279 -2.82 -14.26 12.55
CA LYS A 279 -3.68 -13.71 13.59
C LYS A 279 -2.91 -12.68 14.40
N PHE A 280 -3.32 -11.42 14.31
CA PHE A 280 -2.76 -10.33 15.09
C PHE A 280 -3.81 -9.27 15.41
N GLU A 281 -3.55 -8.54 16.47
CA GLU A 281 -4.35 -7.39 16.89
C GLU A 281 -3.58 -6.11 16.62
N ILE A 282 -4.32 -5.03 16.35
CA ILE A 282 -3.72 -3.72 16.19
C ILE A 282 -3.59 -3.04 17.54
N THR A 283 -2.35 -2.78 17.95
CA THR A 283 -2.07 -1.93 19.11
C THR A 283 -2.26 -0.47 18.70
N GLN A 284 -3.38 0.13 19.11
CA GLN A 284 -3.71 1.50 18.75
C GLN A 284 -3.09 2.50 19.72
N VAL A 285 -2.29 3.40 19.19
CA VAL A 285 -1.72 4.54 19.94
C VAL A 285 -2.38 5.83 19.46
N ILE A 286 -3.35 6.33 20.23
CA ILE A 286 -4.17 7.48 19.90
C ILE A 286 -3.65 8.74 20.59
N GLY A 287 -3.17 9.69 19.80
CA GLY A 287 -2.73 11.00 20.29
C GLY A 287 -1.39 11.00 21.03
N LEU A 288 -0.82 12.19 21.19
CA LEU A 288 0.43 12.40 21.93
C LEU A 288 0.21 12.59 23.42
N THR A 289 -1.03 12.84 23.84
CA THR A 289 -1.40 13.27 25.19
C THR A 289 -2.11 12.21 26.01
N ASN A 290 -2.51 11.08 25.43
CA ASN A 290 -3.10 9.97 26.19
C ASN A 290 -2.05 9.28 27.05
N ASP A 291 -2.20 9.39 28.36
CA ASP A 291 -1.27 8.87 29.36
C ASP A 291 -1.62 7.48 29.89
N ASN A 292 -2.40 6.69 29.12
CA ASN A 292 -2.61 5.30 29.45
C ASN A 292 -1.30 4.50 29.29
N GLU A 293 -1.16 3.41 30.05
CA GLU A 293 0.06 2.57 30.05
C GLU A 293 0.43 2.06 28.67
N VAL A 294 -0.55 1.62 27.87
CA VAL A 294 -0.36 1.15 26.49
C VAL A 294 0.23 2.26 25.61
N SER A 295 -0.32 3.48 25.69
CA SER A 295 0.21 4.60 24.92
C SER A 295 1.63 4.97 25.33
N LYS A 296 1.97 4.90 26.62
CA LYS A 296 3.33 5.18 27.11
C LYS A 296 4.33 4.14 26.58
N GLU A 297 3.98 2.85 26.62
CA GLU A 297 4.85 1.77 26.15
C GLU A 297 5.10 1.85 24.64
N PHE A 298 4.05 2.09 23.83
CA PHE A 298 4.14 2.00 22.38
C PHE A 298 4.35 3.34 21.66
N ARG A 299 4.32 4.48 22.37
CA ARG A 299 4.58 5.82 21.82
C ARG A 299 5.92 5.95 21.08
N PRO A 300 7.04 5.36 21.53
CA PRO A 300 8.30 5.42 20.80
C PRO A 300 8.20 4.86 19.38
N TYR A 301 7.46 3.77 19.18
CA TYR A 301 7.24 3.15 17.87
C TYR A 301 6.39 4.05 16.95
N LYS A 302 5.33 4.66 17.50
CA LYS A 302 4.52 5.64 16.76
C LYS A 302 5.37 6.84 16.32
N GLN A 303 6.24 7.34 17.19
CA GLN A 303 7.16 8.44 16.85
C GLN A 303 8.15 8.06 15.74
N MET A 304 8.53 6.78 15.60
CA MET A 304 9.42 6.34 14.51
C MET A 304 8.75 6.53 13.16
N ILE A 305 7.52 6.07 12.98
CA ILE A 305 6.80 6.19 11.72
C ILE A 305 6.41 7.65 11.43
N GLU A 306 6.11 8.46 12.44
CA GLU A 306 5.88 9.90 12.27
C GLU A 306 7.15 10.64 11.80
N ARG A 307 8.34 10.23 12.26
CA ARG A 307 9.63 10.76 11.77
C ARG A 307 9.88 10.34 10.33
N LEU A 308 9.52 9.10 9.95
CA LEU A 308 9.56 8.65 8.55
C LEU A 308 8.71 9.57 7.69
N ASN A 309 7.45 9.78 8.08
CA ASN A 309 6.52 10.65 7.36
C ASN A 309 7.05 12.09 7.22
N ARG A 310 7.65 12.64 8.26
CA ARG A 310 8.31 13.96 8.21
C ARG A 310 9.48 13.98 7.23
N THR A 311 10.30 12.94 7.24
CA THR A 311 11.46 12.81 6.35
C THR A 311 11.02 12.72 4.88
N TYR A 312 10.00 11.91 4.59
CA TYR A 312 9.42 11.83 3.25
C TYR A 312 8.80 13.18 2.82
N LYS A 313 8.04 13.80 3.69
CA LYS A 313 7.42 15.11 3.43
C LYS A 313 8.43 16.22 3.12
N ALA A 314 9.59 16.19 3.75
CA ALA A 314 10.67 17.15 3.46
C ALA A 314 11.20 17.01 2.03
N SER A 315 11.29 15.76 1.51
CA SER A 315 11.61 15.49 0.09
C SER A 315 10.47 15.88 -0.83
N TYR A 316 9.24 15.43 -0.51
CA TYR A 316 8.04 15.66 -1.30
C TYR A 316 7.72 17.15 -1.52
N ARG A 317 7.85 18.00 -0.50
CA ARG A 317 7.52 19.45 -0.58
C ARG A 317 8.18 20.15 -1.76
N LYS A 318 9.35 19.68 -2.18
CA LYS A 318 10.13 20.26 -3.28
C LYS A 318 9.57 19.88 -4.66
N THR A 319 8.68 18.90 -4.75
CA THR A 319 8.04 18.48 -6.00
C THR A 319 6.80 19.29 -6.35
N ASN A 320 6.19 19.99 -5.37
CA ASN A 320 4.91 20.71 -5.48
C ASN A 320 3.72 19.85 -5.93
N GLY A 321 3.79 18.52 -5.75
CA GLY A 321 2.78 17.56 -6.18
C GLY A 321 3.15 16.79 -7.45
N PHE A 322 2.24 15.94 -7.86
CA PHE A 322 2.42 15.07 -9.05
C PHE A 322 1.25 15.25 -10.01
N ASP A 323 1.53 15.03 -11.32
CA ASP A 323 0.51 15.08 -12.37
C ASP A 323 -0.33 13.80 -12.45
N ASN A 324 0.21 12.67 -12.02
CA ASN A 324 -0.45 11.38 -12.07
C ASN A 324 0.05 10.44 -10.95
N ILE A 325 -0.69 9.35 -10.75
CA ILE A 325 -0.39 8.36 -9.71
C ILE A 325 0.91 7.60 -9.99
N ASP A 326 1.22 7.37 -11.27
CA ASP A 326 2.45 6.68 -11.67
C ASP A 326 3.69 7.49 -11.31
N GLY A 327 3.66 8.82 -11.54
CA GLY A 327 4.73 9.72 -11.13
C GLY A 327 4.96 9.71 -9.62
N ALA A 328 3.89 9.64 -8.83
CA ALA A 328 3.99 9.50 -7.39
C ALA A 328 4.58 8.14 -6.98
N ASN A 329 4.18 7.05 -7.63
CA ASN A 329 4.70 5.70 -7.40
C ASN A 329 6.19 5.61 -7.75
N TYR A 330 6.63 6.19 -8.88
CA TYR A 330 8.04 6.20 -9.27
C TYR A 330 8.91 6.98 -8.28
N ASP A 331 8.47 8.16 -7.86
CA ASP A 331 9.19 8.98 -6.88
C ASP A 331 9.28 8.27 -5.53
N LEU A 332 8.17 7.69 -5.07
CA LEU A 332 8.12 6.96 -3.81
C LEU A 332 9.03 5.72 -3.81
N ALA A 333 9.01 4.92 -4.88
CA ALA A 333 9.86 3.73 -4.99
C ALA A 333 11.36 4.09 -4.95
N LEU A 334 11.78 5.15 -5.64
CA LEU A 334 13.15 5.65 -5.57
C LEU A 334 13.51 6.18 -4.19
N TRP A 335 12.56 6.88 -3.54
CA TRP A 335 12.78 7.40 -2.19
C TRP A 335 12.93 6.26 -1.18
N VAL A 336 12.09 5.22 -1.26
CA VAL A 336 12.19 4.02 -0.40
C VAL A 336 13.51 3.27 -0.66
N ALA A 337 13.91 3.12 -1.91
CA ALA A 337 15.17 2.52 -2.30
C ALA A 337 16.36 3.27 -1.66
N TYR A 338 16.39 4.60 -1.79
CA TYR A 338 17.39 5.44 -1.16
C TYR A 338 17.35 5.33 0.36
N TYR A 339 16.17 5.44 0.96
CA TYR A 339 15.97 5.40 2.41
C TYR A 339 16.46 4.09 3.02
N ASN A 340 16.14 2.96 2.40
CA ASN A 340 16.45 1.63 2.93
C ASN A 340 17.90 1.18 2.67
N PHE A 341 18.48 1.51 1.51
CA PHE A 341 19.70 0.88 1.03
C PHE A 341 20.88 1.84 0.83
N LEU A 342 20.65 3.13 0.68
CA LEU A 342 21.72 4.08 0.32
C LEU A 342 21.93 5.19 1.34
N ARG A 343 20.88 5.55 2.08
CA ARG A 343 20.94 6.65 3.05
C ARG A 343 21.63 6.19 4.33
N PRO A 344 22.64 6.97 4.84
CA PRO A 344 23.18 6.77 6.18
C PRO A 344 22.17 7.21 7.25
N HIS A 345 22.04 6.41 8.32
CA HIS A 345 21.12 6.70 9.42
C HIS A 345 21.84 6.86 10.74
N LYS A 346 21.64 8.00 11.44
CA LYS A 346 22.28 8.30 12.72
C LYS A 346 22.06 7.20 13.77
N HIS A 347 20.84 6.62 13.82
CA HIS A 347 20.52 5.56 14.77
C HIS A 347 21.22 4.22 14.46
N ASN A 348 21.74 4.05 13.25
CA ASN A 348 22.53 2.88 12.82
C ASN A 348 24.01 3.27 12.63
N ASN A 349 24.54 4.13 13.47
CA ASN A 349 25.93 4.58 13.43
C ASN A 349 26.35 5.11 12.04
N TYR A 350 25.47 5.84 11.37
CA TYR A 350 25.64 6.37 10.01
C TYR A 350 25.82 5.30 8.93
N LYS A 351 25.44 4.04 9.21
CA LYS A 351 25.31 2.98 8.21
C LYS A 351 23.92 3.02 7.56
N VAL A 352 23.80 2.32 6.43
CA VAL A 352 22.52 2.05 5.76
C VAL A 352 21.65 1.08 6.59
N LEU A 353 20.33 1.08 6.40
CA LEU A 353 19.44 0.19 7.15
C LEU A 353 19.56 -1.27 6.73
N ASN A 354 19.76 -1.50 5.44
CA ASN A 354 19.92 -2.83 4.87
C ASN A 354 21.22 -2.86 4.07
N GLU A 355 22.19 -3.56 4.60
CA GLU A 355 23.48 -3.75 3.94
C GLU A 355 23.32 -4.79 2.83
N VAL A 356 23.77 -4.45 1.62
CA VAL A 356 23.86 -5.33 0.46
C VAL A 356 25.32 -5.34 0.03
N GLU A 357 25.96 -6.48 0.08
CA GLU A 357 27.40 -6.64 -0.17
C GLU A 357 27.85 -5.97 -1.49
N MET A 358 27.08 -6.17 -2.56
CA MET A 358 27.38 -5.55 -3.85
C MET A 358 27.38 -4.03 -3.80
N LEU A 359 26.48 -3.40 -3.02
CA LEU A 359 26.43 -1.94 -2.90
C LEU A 359 27.61 -1.36 -2.11
N SER A 360 28.21 -2.16 -1.21
CA SER A 360 29.41 -1.74 -0.47
C SER A 360 30.68 -1.75 -1.31
N GLN A 361 30.68 -2.36 -2.49
CA GLN A 361 31.80 -2.34 -3.44
C GLN A 361 31.96 -0.95 -4.12
N ALA A 362 30.96 -0.10 -4.08
CA ALA A 362 31.04 1.24 -4.65
C ALA A 362 31.34 2.29 -3.59
N ASP A 363 32.39 3.08 -3.79
CA ASP A 363 32.77 4.17 -2.89
C ASP A 363 31.88 5.42 -3.07
N THR A 364 31.38 5.61 -4.29
CA THR A 364 30.59 6.80 -4.62
C THR A 364 29.09 6.50 -4.66
N MET A 365 28.29 7.50 -4.37
CA MET A 365 26.83 7.40 -4.48
C MET A 365 26.38 7.09 -5.91
N LEU A 366 27.11 7.57 -6.90
CA LEU A 366 26.84 7.30 -8.31
C LEU A 366 26.98 5.83 -8.63
N GLY A 367 28.09 5.20 -8.19
CA GLY A 367 28.31 3.77 -8.32
C GLY A 367 27.25 2.94 -7.59
N LYS A 368 26.83 3.37 -6.39
CA LYS A 368 25.77 2.69 -5.63
C LYS A 368 24.44 2.71 -6.38
N TRP A 369 24.05 3.83 -7.02
CA TRP A 369 22.85 3.87 -7.86
C TRP A 369 22.95 2.93 -9.08
N GLN A 370 24.13 2.87 -9.72
CA GLN A 370 24.34 1.95 -10.85
C GLN A 370 24.19 0.49 -10.43
N LEU A 371 24.82 0.11 -9.32
CA LEU A 371 24.71 -1.24 -8.78
C LEU A 371 23.27 -1.57 -8.32
N LEU A 372 22.55 -0.61 -7.75
CA LEU A 372 21.16 -0.82 -7.35
C LEU A 372 20.23 -1.04 -8.57
N ILE A 373 20.45 -0.32 -9.66
CA ILE A 373 19.76 -0.55 -10.94
C ILE A 373 20.10 -1.96 -11.47
N PHE A 374 21.35 -2.34 -11.43
CA PHE A 374 21.80 -3.69 -11.85
C PHE A 374 21.13 -4.79 -11.02
N LEU A 375 21.09 -4.65 -9.69
CA LEU A 375 20.41 -5.60 -8.81
C LEU A 375 18.92 -5.69 -9.15
N GLY A 376 18.27 -4.57 -9.44
CA GLY A 376 16.88 -4.55 -9.90
C GLY A 376 16.71 -5.32 -11.22
N GLN A 377 17.58 -5.12 -12.18
CA GLN A 377 17.57 -5.85 -13.46
C GLN A 377 17.76 -7.36 -13.26
N GLN A 378 18.69 -7.77 -12.39
CA GLN A 378 18.87 -9.18 -12.04
C GLN A 378 17.62 -9.77 -11.37
N THR A 379 16.98 -9.02 -10.47
CA THR A 379 15.74 -9.46 -9.83
C THR A 379 14.62 -9.68 -10.85
N ILE A 380 14.47 -8.77 -11.82
CA ILE A 380 13.47 -8.92 -12.89
C ILE A 380 13.71 -10.18 -13.70
N LEU A 381 14.98 -10.43 -14.11
CA LEU A 381 15.33 -11.63 -14.86
C LEU A 381 15.04 -12.90 -14.06
N ASN A 382 15.40 -12.93 -12.76
CA ASN A 382 15.13 -14.07 -11.89
C ASN A 382 13.63 -14.35 -11.73
N LEU A 383 12.81 -13.32 -11.58
CA LEU A 383 11.36 -13.44 -11.48
C LEU A 383 10.74 -13.96 -12.79
N GLN A 384 11.21 -13.46 -13.94
CA GLN A 384 10.74 -13.92 -15.25
C GLN A 384 11.14 -15.38 -15.54
N HIS A 385 12.33 -15.80 -15.14
CA HIS A 385 12.77 -17.21 -15.26
C HIS A 385 12.01 -18.14 -14.30
N GLY A 386 11.73 -17.69 -13.08
CA GLY A 386 10.96 -18.45 -12.10
C GLY A 386 9.52 -18.72 -12.56
N GLU A 387 8.89 -17.82 -13.29
CA GLU A 387 7.58 -18.05 -13.91
C GLU A 387 7.64 -19.10 -15.03
N ALA A 388 8.67 -19.05 -15.87
CA ALA A 388 8.83 -20.02 -16.95
C ALA A 388 8.98 -21.47 -16.41
N ALA A 389 9.63 -21.64 -15.26
CA ALA A 389 9.78 -22.95 -14.60
C ALA A 389 8.48 -23.47 -13.96
N ASN A 390 7.54 -22.57 -13.58
CA ASN A 390 6.26 -22.97 -12.99
C ASN A 390 5.15 -23.18 -14.04
N CYS A 391 5.40 -22.84 -15.31
CA CYS A 391 4.48 -23.06 -16.44
C CYS A 391 4.85 -24.29 -17.29
N SER A 392 5.96 -24.95 -17.02
CA SER A 392 6.41 -26.19 -17.64
C SER A 392 6.14 -27.39 -16.73
#